data_b499d679aa1b396dd71d15ba6230dad1
#
_entry.id   b499d679aa1b396dd71d15ba6230dad1
#
_cell.length_a   1.000
_cell.length_b   1.000
_cell.length_c   1.000
_cell.angle_alpha   90.00
_cell.angle_beta   90.00
_cell.angle_gamma   90.00
#
_symmetry.space_group_name_H-M   'P 1'
#
loop_
_entity.id
_entity.type
_entity.pdbx_description
1 polymer ?
#
loop_
_entity_poly.entity_id
_entity_poly.type
_entity_poly.pdbx_seq_one_letter_code
_entity_poly.pdbx_strand_id
1 'polypeptide(L)'
;MAGRAGDRIDFVAGDRRVRARMRSAGARDITAHLQDAMADLQPIIAEADWSALVGAIATMGRQRALVVLLTPLEPAAIEEGLLPVLPALTRHHRVVLASVREPALEELAATRGTIDEVYDAAAAEQAIGRRRNTATLLGTLGIDVVDADAEQLPPRLADHYLMLKASGLL
;
A
#
# COMPACT_ATOMS: atom_id res chain seq x y z
N MET A 1 8.18 -14.56 0.03
CA MET A 1 9.59 -14.23 0.30
C MET A 1 9.84 -14.13 1.81
N ALA A 2 9.27 -13.20 2.53
CA ALA A 2 9.44 -13.03 3.98
C ALA A 2 9.16 -14.33 4.78
N GLY A 3 8.10 -15.05 4.50
CA GLY A 3 7.81 -16.33 5.15
C GLY A 3 8.88 -17.41 4.93
N ARG A 4 9.54 -17.45 3.77
CA ARG A 4 10.68 -18.35 3.52
C ARG A 4 11.95 -17.91 4.24
N ALA A 5 12.05 -16.62 4.59
CA ALA A 5 13.14 -16.05 5.39
C ALA A 5 12.93 -16.26 6.90
N GLY A 6 11.86 -16.92 7.31
CA GLY A 6 11.52 -17.15 8.72
C GLY A 6 10.86 -15.97 9.41
N ASP A 7 10.53 -14.91 8.68
CA ASP A 7 9.87 -13.75 9.25
C ASP A 7 8.39 -14.03 9.53
N ARG A 8 7.89 -13.46 10.60
CA ARG A 8 6.47 -13.48 10.92
C ARG A 8 5.71 -12.54 10.00
N ILE A 9 4.59 -13.00 9.47
CA ILE A 9 3.70 -12.21 8.62
C ILE A 9 2.33 -12.16 9.27
N ASP A 10 1.86 -10.98 9.58
CA ASP A 10 0.50 -10.71 10.01
C ASP A 10 -0.23 -9.96 8.89
N PHE A 11 -1.55 -10.12 8.79
CA PHE A 11 -2.36 -9.50 7.74
C PHE A 11 -3.62 -8.88 8.33
N VAL A 12 -3.97 -7.70 7.85
CA VAL A 12 -5.23 -7.00 8.13
C VAL A 12 -5.80 -6.51 6.82
N ALA A 13 -7.07 -6.75 6.57
CA ALA A 13 -7.81 -6.11 5.50
C ALA A 13 -9.09 -5.49 6.02
N GLY A 14 -9.49 -4.40 5.40
CA GLY A 14 -10.72 -3.71 5.78
C GLY A 14 -11.02 -2.51 4.89
N ASP A 15 -12.19 -1.98 5.13
CA ASP A 15 -12.76 -0.75 4.58
C ASP A 15 -13.24 0.12 5.76
N ARG A 16 -14.51 0.47 5.86
CA ARG A 16 -15.11 1.14 7.04
C ARG A 16 -14.92 0.37 8.34
N ARG A 17 -14.54 -0.88 8.27
CA ARG A 17 -14.27 -1.75 9.41
C ARG A 17 -13.22 -2.79 9.03
N VAL A 18 -12.58 -3.37 10.02
CA VAL A 18 -11.69 -4.51 9.80
C VAL A 18 -12.53 -5.71 9.34
N ARG A 19 -12.23 -6.24 8.15
CA ARG A 19 -12.94 -7.35 7.51
C ARG A 19 -12.24 -8.68 7.71
N ALA A 20 -10.91 -8.67 7.68
CA ALA A 20 -10.11 -9.86 7.87
C ALA A 20 -8.87 -9.57 8.71
N ARG A 21 -8.47 -10.55 9.51
CA ARG A 21 -7.22 -10.56 10.27
C ARG A 21 -6.61 -11.93 10.23
N MET A 22 -5.30 -11.98 10.00
CA MET A 22 -4.52 -13.21 10.13
C MET A 22 -3.29 -12.91 10.97
N ARG A 23 -3.00 -13.78 11.93
CA ARG A 23 -1.73 -13.82 12.65
C ARG A 23 -0.98 -15.08 12.24
N SER A 24 0.22 -14.92 11.76
CA SER A 24 1.05 -16.06 11.40
C SER A 24 1.64 -16.73 12.64
N ALA A 25 1.29 -17.99 12.84
CA ALA A 25 1.88 -18.84 13.87
C ALA A 25 3.15 -19.57 13.41
N GLY A 26 3.52 -19.49 12.11
CA GLY A 26 4.68 -20.16 11.51
C GLY A 26 4.66 -20.13 9.98
N ALA A 27 5.83 -20.35 9.39
CA ALA A 27 6.11 -20.04 7.98
C ALA A 27 5.51 -21.03 6.95
N ARG A 28 5.01 -22.21 7.35
CA ARG A 28 4.77 -23.29 6.38
C ARG A 28 3.52 -23.12 5.52
N ASP A 29 2.48 -22.45 5.99
CA ASP A 29 1.18 -22.38 5.30
C ASP A 29 0.63 -20.94 5.16
N ILE A 30 1.54 -19.94 5.19
CA ILE A 30 1.15 -18.52 5.13
C ILE A 30 0.30 -18.20 3.90
N THR A 31 0.66 -18.78 2.74
CA THR A 31 -0.05 -18.50 1.49
C THR A 31 -1.48 -19.02 1.54
N ALA A 32 -1.67 -20.25 2.04
CA ALA A 32 -3.01 -20.82 2.17
C ALA A 32 -3.85 -20.04 3.18
N HIS A 33 -3.31 -19.74 4.36
CA HIS A 33 -4.02 -18.94 5.36
C HIS A 33 -4.35 -17.53 4.87
N LEU A 34 -3.48 -16.92 4.08
CA LEU A 34 -3.74 -15.62 3.49
C LEU A 34 -4.87 -15.70 2.44
N GLN A 35 -4.85 -16.73 1.59
CA GLN A 35 -5.90 -16.99 0.63
C GLN A 35 -7.25 -17.22 1.32
N ASP A 36 -7.28 -18.05 2.36
CA ASP A 36 -8.48 -18.29 3.16
C ASP A 36 -9.01 -16.99 3.81
N ALA A 37 -8.11 -16.20 4.41
CA ALA A 37 -8.49 -14.92 5.02
C ALA A 37 -9.04 -13.90 4.02
N MET A 38 -8.66 -14.01 2.74
CA MET A 38 -9.08 -13.11 1.67
C MET A 38 -10.29 -13.63 0.87
N ALA A 39 -10.62 -14.93 0.98
CA ALA A 39 -11.60 -15.58 0.11
C ALA A 39 -12.99 -14.92 0.14
N ASP A 40 -13.41 -14.43 1.31
CA ASP A 40 -14.71 -13.79 1.51
C ASP A 40 -14.69 -12.26 1.35
N LEU A 41 -13.53 -11.68 0.99
CA LEU A 41 -13.42 -10.24 0.80
C LEU A 41 -14.02 -9.83 -0.55
N GLN A 42 -15.14 -9.13 -0.49
CA GLN A 42 -15.74 -8.50 -1.67
C GLN A 42 -15.41 -7.01 -1.69
N PRO A 43 -15.03 -6.46 -2.84
CA PRO A 43 -14.82 -5.02 -2.97
C PRO A 43 -16.13 -4.27 -2.73
N ILE A 44 -16.05 -3.19 -1.98
CA ILE A 44 -17.17 -2.27 -1.77
C ILE A 44 -16.71 -0.85 -2.06
N ILE A 45 -17.65 -0.02 -2.52
CA ILE A 45 -17.41 1.41 -2.69
C ILE A 45 -17.58 2.07 -1.31
N ALA A 46 -16.49 2.17 -0.58
CA ALA A 46 -16.45 2.81 0.74
C ALA A 46 -15.05 3.32 1.05
N GLU A 47 -15.00 4.45 1.74
CA GLU A 47 -13.76 4.97 2.30
C GLU A 47 -13.24 4.04 3.41
N ALA A 48 -11.91 3.92 3.50
CA ALA A 48 -11.28 3.14 4.55
C ALA A 48 -11.28 3.88 5.88
N ASP A 49 -11.69 3.23 6.95
CA ASP A 49 -11.46 3.71 8.31
C ASP A 49 -10.01 3.38 8.73
N TRP A 50 -9.12 4.30 8.40
CA TRP A 50 -7.70 4.17 8.73
C TRP A 50 -7.43 4.10 10.23
N SER A 51 -8.26 4.74 11.06
CA SER A 51 -8.14 4.66 12.52
C SER A 51 -8.40 3.24 13.03
N ALA A 52 -9.44 2.59 12.51
CA ALA A 52 -9.74 1.20 12.82
C ALA A 52 -8.65 0.24 12.35
N LEU A 53 -8.11 0.45 11.12
CA LEU A 53 -7.05 -0.38 10.56
C LEU A 53 -5.73 -0.23 11.34
N VAL A 54 -5.32 1.00 11.65
CA VAL A 54 -4.12 1.29 12.45
C VAL A 54 -4.27 0.75 13.86
N GLY A 55 -5.44 0.90 14.49
CA GLY A 55 -5.77 0.30 15.77
C GLY A 55 -5.65 -1.23 15.74
N ALA A 56 -6.09 -1.86 14.66
CA ALA A 56 -5.94 -3.30 14.48
C ALA A 56 -4.47 -3.72 14.38
N ILE A 57 -3.64 -2.99 13.63
CA ILE A 57 -2.19 -3.25 13.52
C ILE A 57 -1.53 -3.12 14.90
N ALA A 58 -1.85 -2.09 15.67
CA ALA A 58 -1.31 -1.86 17.01
C ALA A 58 -1.59 -3.03 17.98
N THR A 59 -2.66 -3.81 17.77
CA THR A 59 -2.97 -5.00 18.58
C THR A 59 -2.18 -6.25 18.16
N MET A 60 -1.48 -6.24 17.04
CA MET A 60 -0.78 -7.42 16.51
C MET A 60 0.58 -7.68 17.17
N GLY A 61 1.22 -6.68 17.71
CA GLY A 61 2.46 -6.84 18.44
C GLY A 61 3.11 -5.51 18.80
N ARG A 62 4.02 -5.56 19.80
CA ARG A 62 4.82 -4.40 20.23
C ARG A 62 6.20 -4.34 19.58
N GLN A 63 6.57 -5.38 18.81
CA GLN A 63 7.87 -5.41 18.15
C GLN A 63 7.86 -4.50 16.92
N ARG A 64 9.00 -3.89 16.64
CA ARG A 64 9.21 -3.14 15.41
C ARG A 64 9.01 -4.07 14.21
N ALA A 65 8.28 -3.63 13.23
CA ALA A 65 7.95 -4.39 12.04
C ALA A 65 7.97 -3.50 10.80
N LEU A 66 8.06 -4.12 9.62
CA LEU A 66 7.71 -3.50 8.37
C LEU A 66 6.18 -3.57 8.22
N VAL A 67 5.55 -2.43 8.10
CA VAL A 67 4.12 -2.31 7.77
C VAL A 67 4.01 -1.94 6.31
N VAL A 68 3.42 -2.82 5.51
CA VAL A 68 3.15 -2.56 4.10
C VAL A 68 1.67 -2.21 3.95
N LEU A 69 1.40 -0.97 3.55
CA LEU A 69 0.06 -0.48 3.27
C LEU A 69 -0.23 -0.67 1.77
N LEU A 70 -1.10 -1.62 1.44
CA LEU A 70 -1.57 -1.85 0.07
C LEU A 70 -2.81 -0.98 -0.17
N THR A 71 -2.62 0.17 -0.82
CA THR A 71 -3.70 1.14 -1.06
C THR A 71 -3.41 2.00 -2.29
N PRO A 72 -4.43 2.49 -3.00
CA PRO A 72 -4.23 3.48 -4.05
C PRO A 72 -3.59 4.76 -3.52
N LEU A 73 -2.77 5.42 -4.36
CA LEU A 73 -2.23 6.77 -4.10
C LEU A 73 -3.25 7.85 -4.47
N GLU A 74 -4.44 7.75 -3.89
CA GLU A 74 -5.50 8.74 -4.06
C GLU A 74 -5.28 9.90 -3.08
N PRO A 75 -5.07 11.16 -3.58
CA PRO A 75 -4.69 12.27 -2.70
C PRO A 75 -5.67 12.49 -1.55
N ALA A 76 -6.97 12.57 -1.83
CA ALA A 76 -7.98 12.80 -0.79
C ALA A 76 -7.97 11.69 0.28
N ALA A 77 -7.96 10.42 -0.13
CA ALA A 77 -7.94 9.29 0.80
C ALA A 77 -6.66 9.25 1.65
N ILE A 78 -5.53 9.65 1.08
CA ILE A 78 -4.25 9.75 1.81
C ILE A 78 -4.25 10.94 2.76
N GLU A 79 -4.59 12.14 2.27
CA GLU A 79 -4.49 13.39 3.03
C GLU A 79 -5.51 13.46 4.16
N GLU A 80 -6.76 13.10 3.89
CA GLU A 80 -7.85 13.19 4.88
C GLU A 80 -7.94 11.94 5.75
N GLY A 81 -7.62 10.76 5.21
CA GLY A 81 -7.77 9.50 5.91
C GLY A 81 -6.51 8.97 6.57
N LEU A 82 -5.44 8.79 5.81
CA LEU A 82 -4.23 8.12 6.30
C LEU A 82 -3.29 9.06 7.07
N LEU A 83 -3.01 10.26 6.56
CA LEU A 83 -2.03 11.17 7.19
C LEU A 83 -2.30 11.48 8.66
N PRO A 84 -3.55 11.70 9.12
CA PRO A 84 -3.82 11.97 10.53
C PRO A 84 -3.41 10.83 11.48
N VAL A 85 -3.48 9.57 11.02
CA VAL A 85 -3.21 8.39 11.85
C VAL A 85 -1.82 7.80 11.63
N LEU A 86 -1.13 8.23 10.59
CA LEU A 86 0.17 7.74 10.18
C LEU A 86 1.25 7.84 11.27
N PRO A 87 1.32 8.92 12.10
CA PRO A 87 2.28 8.99 13.20
C PRO A 87 2.17 7.85 14.21
N ALA A 88 0.99 7.24 14.35
CA ALA A 88 0.81 6.09 15.22
C ALA A 88 1.56 4.84 14.73
N LEU A 89 1.74 4.70 13.41
CA LEU A 89 2.53 3.63 12.81
C LEU A 89 4.02 3.97 12.76
N THR A 90 4.38 5.15 12.26
CA THR A 90 5.78 5.51 11.98
C THR A 90 6.62 5.66 13.23
N ARG A 91 6.03 5.92 14.40
CA ARG A 91 6.75 5.95 15.67
C ARG A 91 7.41 4.62 16.06
N HIS A 92 6.81 3.50 15.64
CA HIS A 92 7.25 2.18 16.08
C HIS A 92 7.62 1.25 14.93
N HIS A 93 7.13 1.52 13.74
CA HIS A 93 7.27 0.63 12.59
C HIS A 93 7.96 1.34 11.43
N ARG A 94 8.60 0.59 10.55
CA ARG A 94 8.95 1.06 9.22
C ARG A 94 7.70 0.93 8.36
N VAL A 95 7.30 1.99 7.67
CA VAL A 95 6.09 2.00 6.85
C VAL A 95 6.46 2.13 5.38
N VAL A 96 5.87 1.29 4.56
CA VAL A 96 5.94 1.32 3.10
C VAL A 96 4.53 1.37 2.56
N LEU A 97 4.25 2.31 1.68
CA LEU A 97 3.00 2.33 0.92
C LEU A 97 3.25 1.70 -0.45
N ALA A 98 2.50 0.68 -0.77
CA ALA A 98 2.55 -0.01 -2.05
C ALA A 98 1.25 0.23 -2.81
N SER A 99 1.37 0.79 -4.01
CA SER A 99 0.23 1.20 -4.84
C SER A 99 0.35 0.63 -6.24
N VAL A 100 -0.76 0.12 -6.75
CA VAL A 100 -0.87 -0.27 -8.15
C VAL A 100 -1.14 0.96 -8.99
N ARG A 101 -0.31 1.16 -10.01
CA ARG A 101 -0.49 2.18 -11.04
C ARG A 101 -1.19 1.57 -12.24
N GLU A 102 -2.14 2.30 -12.79
CA GLU A 102 -2.85 1.88 -14.00
C GLU A 102 -2.10 2.37 -15.25
N PRO A 103 -1.60 1.47 -16.11
CA PRO A 103 -0.87 1.85 -17.32
C PRO A 103 -1.68 2.70 -18.29
N ALA A 104 -3.00 2.51 -18.33
CA ALA A 104 -3.92 3.26 -19.20
C ALA A 104 -3.83 4.78 -18.99
N LEU A 105 -3.50 5.26 -17.79
CA LEU A 105 -3.28 6.69 -17.55
C LEU A 105 -2.06 7.24 -18.31
N GLU A 106 -1.01 6.47 -18.44
CA GLU A 106 0.20 6.88 -19.20
C GLU A 106 -0.09 6.87 -20.70
N GLU A 107 -0.87 5.90 -21.19
CA GLU A 107 -1.31 5.83 -22.57
C GLU A 107 -2.21 7.02 -22.93
N LEU A 108 -3.19 7.34 -22.09
CA LEU A 108 -4.03 8.53 -22.25
C LEU A 108 -3.22 9.80 -22.24
N ALA A 109 -2.28 9.95 -21.33
CA ALA A 109 -1.40 11.10 -21.23
C ALA A 109 -0.52 11.30 -22.49
N ALA A 110 -0.25 10.25 -23.26
CA ALA A 110 0.55 10.30 -24.47
C ALA A 110 -0.25 10.61 -25.76
N THR A 111 -1.58 10.48 -25.75
CA THR A 111 -2.43 10.59 -26.94
C THR A 111 -2.76 12.05 -27.27
N ARG A 112 -2.62 12.47 -28.55
CA ARG A 112 -2.73 13.88 -29.00
C ARG A 112 -3.33 13.99 -30.42
N GLY A 113 -4.30 13.16 -30.80
CA GLY A 113 -4.84 13.14 -32.17
C GLY A 113 -6.02 14.07 -32.40
N THR A 114 -6.95 14.14 -31.45
CA THR A 114 -8.17 14.93 -31.52
C THR A 114 -8.25 15.93 -30.36
N ILE A 115 -9.21 16.87 -30.42
CA ILE A 115 -9.42 17.85 -29.34
C ILE A 115 -9.81 17.12 -28.04
N ASP A 116 -10.68 16.15 -28.11
CA ASP A 116 -11.12 15.36 -26.94
C ASP A 116 -9.93 14.61 -26.32
N GLU A 117 -9.10 13.96 -27.14
CA GLU A 117 -7.89 13.30 -26.67
C GLU A 117 -6.89 14.25 -25.99
N VAL A 118 -6.83 15.51 -26.42
CA VAL A 118 -5.99 16.52 -25.74
C VAL A 118 -6.52 16.84 -24.34
N TYR A 119 -7.85 16.92 -24.17
CA TYR A 119 -8.44 17.13 -22.85
C TYR A 119 -8.25 15.91 -21.94
N ASP A 120 -8.44 14.71 -22.47
CA ASP A 120 -8.21 13.45 -21.74
C ASP A 120 -6.75 13.32 -21.31
N ALA A 121 -5.83 13.66 -22.21
CA ALA A 121 -4.42 13.64 -21.92
C ALA A 121 -4.02 14.67 -20.82
N ALA A 122 -4.59 15.87 -20.86
CA ALA A 122 -4.35 16.88 -19.82
C ALA A 122 -4.89 16.43 -18.45
N ALA A 123 -6.06 15.80 -18.43
CA ALA A 123 -6.63 15.22 -17.21
C ALA A 123 -5.76 14.06 -16.66
N ALA A 124 -5.27 13.19 -17.54
CA ALA A 124 -4.37 12.09 -17.18
C ALA A 124 -3.03 12.60 -16.64
N GLU A 125 -2.40 13.59 -17.30
CA GLU A 125 -1.17 14.25 -16.82
C GLU A 125 -1.37 14.88 -15.43
N GLN A 126 -2.50 15.54 -15.21
CA GLN A 126 -2.83 16.12 -13.91
C GLN A 126 -3.00 15.03 -12.84
N ALA A 127 -3.65 13.90 -13.16
CA ALA A 127 -3.80 12.77 -12.24
C ALA A 127 -2.44 12.16 -11.87
N ILE A 128 -1.57 11.95 -12.86
CA ILE A 128 -0.20 11.47 -12.67
C ILE A 128 0.61 12.46 -11.80
N GLY A 129 0.46 13.78 -12.06
CA GLY A 129 1.12 14.83 -11.29
C GLY A 129 0.69 14.81 -9.81
N ARG A 130 -0.62 14.74 -9.54
CA ARG A 130 -1.14 14.63 -8.16
C ARG A 130 -0.59 13.39 -7.44
N ARG A 131 -0.57 12.25 -8.11
CA ARG A 131 -0.03 10.99 -7.60
C ARG A 131 1.45 11.12 -7.18
N ARG A 132 2.26 11.75 -8.04
CA ARG A 132 3.69 12.04 -7.74
C ARG A 132 3.87 12.97 -6.55
N ASN A 133 3.03 14.00 -6.44
CA ASN A 133 3.08 14.94 -5.32
C ASN A 133 2.74 14.24 -4.00
N THR A 134 1.70 13.39 -3.98
CA THR A 134 1.33 12.58 -2.81
C THR A 134 2.46 11.63 -2.41
N ALA A 135 3.10 10.96 -3.38
CA ALA A 135 4.26 10.11 -3.10
C ALA A 135 5.44 10.91 -2.51
N THR A 136 5.70 12.10 -3.04
CA THR A 136 6.74 13.00 -2.52
C THR A 136 6.43 13.44 -1.09
N LEU A 137 5.19 13.84 -0.81
CA LEU A 137 4.73 14.20 0.53
C LEU A 137 4.96 13.06 1.52
N LEU A 138 4.55 11.84 1.19
CA LEU A 138 4.79 10.66 2.01
C LEU A 138 6.28 10.42 2.27
N GLY A 139 7.12 10.61 1.24
CA GLY A 139 8.58 10.53 1.37
C GLY A 139 9.16 11.51 2.38
N THR A 140 8.67 12.75 2.43
CA THR A 140 9.09 13.74 3.45
C THR A 140 8.71 13.34 4.87
N LEU A 141 7.70 12.49 5.03
CA LEU A 141 7.26 11.93 6.30
C LEU A 141 7.96 10.60 6.66
N GLY A 142 8.96 10.21 5.89
CA GLY A 142 9.75 9.01 6.14
C GLY A 142 9.08 7.71 5.72
N ILE A 143 8.10 7.78 4.79
CA ILE A 143 7.40 6.63 4.24
C ILE A 143 7.96 6.35 2.86
N ASP A 144 8.41 5.13 2.65
CA ASP A 144 8.80 4.68 1.33
C ASP A 144 7.54 4.39 0.49
N VAL A 145 7.53 4.83 -0.77
CA VAL A 145 6.42 4.57 -1.68
C VAL A 145 6.90 3.69 -2.83
N VAL A 146 6.26 2.54 -2.99
CA VAL A 146 6.45 1.64 -4.13
C VAL A 146 5.22 1.75 -5.02
N ASP A 147 5.31 2.56 -6.06
CA ASP A 147 4.25 2.78 -7.04
C ASP A 147 4.64 2.12 -8.37
N ALA A 148 3.92 1.11 -8.79
CA ALA A 148 4.22 0.34 -9.99
C ALA A 148 2.96 -0.29 -10.59
N ASP A 149 3.03 -0.72 -11.85
CA ASP A 149 1.99 -1.55 -12.45
C ASP A 149 1.84 -2.89 -11.72
N ALA A 150 0.72 -3.58 -11.96
CA ALA A 150 0.35 -4.79 -11.23
C ALA A 150 1.41 -5.92 -11.35
N GLU A 151 2.10 -6.02 -12.48
CA GLU A 151 3.12 -7.05 -12.71
C GLU A 151 4.44 -6.71 -12.01
N GLN A 152 4.79 -5.43 -11.95
CA GLN A 152 6.05 -4.94 -11.39
C GLN A 152 5.99 -4.70 -9.88
N LEU A 153 4.80 -4.45 -9.33
CA LEU A 153 4.66 -4.16 -7.90
C LEU A 153 5.19 -5.28 -6.99
N PRO A 154 4.85 -6.57 -7.21
CA PRO A 154 5.35 -7.64 -6.35
C PRO A 154 6.87 -7.79 -6.33
N PRO A 155 7.59 -7.82 -7.47
CA PRO A 155 9.06 -7.89 -7.46
C PRO A 155 9.69 -6.63 -6.85
N ARG A 156 9.21 -5.42 -7.17
CA ARG A 156 9.74 -4.19 -6.59
C ARG A 156 9.56 -4.11 -5.07
N LEU A 157 8.42 -4.55 -4.57
CA LEU A 157 8.16 -4.61 -3.13
C LEU A 157 9.07 -5.65 -2.45
N ALA A 158 9.32 -6.79 -3.11
CA ALA A 158 10.24 -7.80 -2.62
C ALA A 158 11.69 -7.29 -2.55
N ASP A 159 12.15 -6.58 -3.59
CA ASP A 159 13.49 -5.99 -3.64
C ASP A 159 13.64 -4.91 -2.56
N HIS A 160 12.61 -4.08 -2.37
CA HIS A 160 12.59 -3.07 -1.31
C HIS A 160 12.69 -3.70 0.08
N TYR A 161 11.93 -4.76 0.35
CA TYR A 161 12.03 -5.53 1.60
C TYR A 161 13.44 -6.09 1.82
N LEU A 162 14.05 -6.68 0.79
CA LEU A 162 15.40 -7.23 0.87
C LEU A 162 16.44 -6.14 1.14
N MET A 163 16.31 -5.00 0.49
CA MET A 163 17.16 -3.83 0.71
C MET A 163 17.07 -3.35 2.16
N LEU A 164 15.86 -3.19 2.72
CA LEU A 164 15.66 -2.79 4.12
C LEU A 164 16.26 -3.81 5.09
N LYS A 165 16.10 -5.11 4.81
CA LYS A 165 16.65 -6.19 5.63
C LYS A 165 18.18 -6.21 5.60
N ALA A 166 18.77 -6.05 4.41
CA ALA A 166 20.23 -5.98 4.24
C ALA A 166 20.86 -4.76 4.93
N SER A 167 20.11 -3.66 5.02
CA SER A 167 20.54 -2.42 5.68
C SER A 167 20.29 -2.41 7.20
N GLY A 168 19.76 -3.50 7.79
CA GLY A 168 19.46 -3.57 9.23
C GLY A 168 18.36 -2.62 9.69
N LEU A 169 17.46 -2.23 8.80
CA LEU A 169 16.36 -1.29 9.08
C LEU A 169 15.05 -1.98 9.52
N LEU A 170 15.03 -3.32 9.52
CA LEU A 170 13.92 -4.17 9.95
C LEU A 170 14.19 -4.85 11.28
#